data_77280cbc9d9bb776f8b3931aea2c6e69
#
_entry.id   77280cbc9d9bb776f8b3931aea2c6e69
#
_cell.length_a   1.000
_cell.length_b   1.000
_cell.length_c   1.000
_cell.angle_alpha   90.00
_cell.angle_beta   90.00
_cell.angle_gamma   90.00
#
_symmetry.space_group_name_H-M   'P 1'
#
loop_
_entity.id
_entity.type
_entity.pdbx_description
1 polymer ?
#
loop_
_entity_poly.entity_id
_entity_poly.type
_entity_poly.pdbx_seq_one_letter_code
_entity_poly.pdbx_strand_id
1 'polypeptide(L)'
;MAVAFGGLSLIVSAAQPARAQKPLRKNEVLLFASFRGNGEDGLHLASSPDGYKWTVLRNDQSFLKPTVSKDKLMRDPCIIRGHDGRFHMVWTTSWHERGIGYASSPDLIHWTEQQNIPVMATEPTAKNCWAPEITYDAKNHQYMIFWATTIPGRFPQGETALEGGNNHRIYYVTTKDFKTYSPAQVLYDQGFNVIDATIQPAGRRFAMFLKDETREPVQKNLRVAFADQLTGPYGPPSAPITGKYWAEGPTAIQLGNEWLVYFDKYTEHKYGAVSSTDLEHWTDVSDRLDFPKGTRHGTVLRITQKELAQLLKN
;
A
#
# COMPACT_ATOMS: atom_id res chain seq x y z
N MET A 1 -58.27 -6.25 -34.57
CA MET A 1 -57.29 -6.60 -33.57
C MET A 1 -55.90 -6.27 -34.13
N ALA A 2 -55.32 -5.14 -33.72
CA ALA A 2 -53.96 -4.74 -34.14
C ALA A 2 -53.01 -4.99 -32.98
N VAL A 3 -52.01 -5.83 -33.20
CA VAL A 3 -50.96 -6.15 -32.22
C VAL A 3 -49.82 -5.17 -32.45
N ALA A 4 -49.57 -4.32 -31.47
CA ALA A 4 -48.41 -3.41 -31.48
C ALA A 4 -47.16 -4.14 -30.95
N PHE A 5 -46.12 -4.27 -31.78
CA PHE A 5 -44.79 -4.72 -31.37
C PHE A 5 -44.01 -3.52 -30.80
N GLY A 6 -43.83 -3.50 -29.48
CA GLY A 6 -42.94 -2.57 -28.81
C GLY A 6 -41.49 -3.02 -28.98
N GLY A 7 -40.70 -2.26 -29.75
CA GLY A 7 -39.28 -2.47 -29.88
C GLY A 7 -38.54 -2.02 -28.62
N LEU A 8 -37.85 -2.95 -27.94
CA LEU A 8 -36.95 -2.68 -26.82
C LEU A 8 -35.61 -2.18 -27.40
N SER A 9 -35.35 -0.87 -27.34
CA SER A 9 -34.02 -0.31 -27.66
C SER A 9 -33.04 -0.62 -26.54
N LEU A 10 -32.13 -1.53 -26.78
CA LEU A 10 -30.95 -1.74 -25.95
C LEU A 10 -30.03 -0.54 -26.09
N ILE A 11 -29.97 0.31 -25.06
CA ILE A 11 -28.98 1.35 -24.93
C ILE A 11 -27.66 0.66 -24.54
N VAL A 12 -26.81 0.39 -25.52
CA VAL A 12 -25.43 -0.01 -25.29
C VAL A 12 -24.67 1.23 -24.80
N SER A 13 -24.52 1.37 -23.49
CA SER A 13 -23.67 2.39 -22.91
C SER A 13 -22.21 2.10 -23.30
N ALA A 14 -21.67 2.89 -24.23
CA ALA A 14 -20.25 2.81 -24.57
C ALA A 14 -19.41 3.12 -23.33
N ALA A 15 -18.63 2.12 -22.90
CA ALA A 15 -17.68 2.27 -21.81
C ALA A 15 -16.66 3.36 -22.14
N GLN A 16 -16.63 4.45 -21.38
CA GLN A 16 -15.53 5.42 -21.49
C GLN A 16 -14.22 4.71 -21.14
N PRO A 17 -13.15 4.88 -21.95
CA PRO A 17 -11.87 4.27 -21.63
C PRO A 17 -11.35 4.77 -20.28
N ALA A 18 -10.76 3.86 -19.51
CA ALA A 18 -10.08 4.16 -18.28
C ALA A 18 -9.09 5.31 -18.49
N ARG A 19 -9.18 6.35 -17.66
CA ARG A 19 -8.29 7.50 -17.75
C ARG A 19 -6.91 7.07 -17.24
N ALA A 20 -5.99 6.71 -18.17
CA ALA A 20 -4.61 6.42 -17.84
C ALA A 20 -4.04 7.55 -16.96
N GLN A 21 -3.35 7.21 -15.88
CA GLN A 21 -2.65 8.23 -15.11
C GLN A 21 -1.61 8.90 -16.02
N LYS A 22 -1.50 10.22 -15.90
CA LYS A 22 -0.61 11.01 -16.76
C LYS A 22 0.85 10.63 -16.48
N PRO A 23 1.75 10.69 -17.50
CA PRO A 23 3.18 10.64 -17.24
C PRO A 23 3.56 11.71 -16.21
N LEU A 24 4.74 11.60 -15.60
CA LEU A 24 5.25 12.65 -14.72
C LEU A 24 5.23 14.00 -15.45
N ARG A 25 4.62 15.00 -14.84
CA ARG A 25 4.64 16.36 -15.37
C ARG A 25 6.06 16.93 -15.21
N LYS A 26 6.42 17.94 -16.00
CA LYS A 26 7.73 18.59 -15.90
C LYS A 26 8.07 19.13 -14.50
N ASN A 27 7.05 19.44 -13.70
CA ASN A 27 7.20 19.94 -12.34
C ASN A 27 7.00 18.87 -11.26
N GLU A 28 6.89 17.60 -11.62
CA GLU A 28 6.73 16.47 -10.69
C GLU A 28 8.00 15.61 -10.65
N VAL A 29 8.13 14.90 -9.55
CA VAL A 29 9.17 13.91 -9.28
C VAL A 29 8.56 12.82 -8.39
N LEU A 30 9.11 11.62 -8.42
CA LEU A 30 8.72 10.57 -7.50
C LEU A 30 9.48 10.69 -6.19
N LEU A 31 8.78 10.43 -5.10
CA LEU A 31 9.33 10.26 -3.77
C LEU A 31 9.04 8.83 -3.31
N PHE A 32 10.02 8.23 -2.64
CA PHE A 32 9.87 6.93 -1.99
C PHE A 32 10.09 7.11 -0.49
N ALA A 33 9.07 6.77 0.30
CA ALA A 33 9.14 6.70 1.74
C ALA A 33 9.47 5.26 2.16
N SER A 34 10.41 5.07 3.06
CA SER A 34 10.86 3.74 3.48
C SER A 34 11.45 3.78 4.89
N PHE A 35 11.85 2.64 5.39
CA PHE A 35 12.59 2.52 6.65
C PHE A 35 13.90 1.76 6.45
N ARG A 36 14.73 1.70 7.49
CA ARG A 36 15.99 0.95 7.54
C ARG A 36 15.96 -0.03 8.70
N GLY A 37 16.75 -1.11 8.58
CA GLY A 37 16.89 -2.09 9.66
C GLY A 37 15.55 -2.65 10.11
N ASN A 38 15.21 -2.47 11.38
CA ASN A 38 13.91 -2.84 11.96
C ASN A 38 12.96 -1.63 12.17
N GLY A 39 13.36 -0.43 11.71
CA GLY A 39 12.53 0.78 11.76
C GLY A 39 12.71 1.63 13.03
N GLU A 40 13.77 1.42 13.79
CA GLU A 40 14.04 2.16 15.03
C GLU A 40 14.43 3.62 14.79
N ASP A 41 15.07 3.90 13.67
CA ASP A 41 15.51 5.26 13.32
C ASP A 41 14.47 6.06 12.52
N GLY A 42 13.47 5.37 11.96
CA GLY A 42 12.27 5.99 11.41
C GLY A 42 12.24 6.16 9.89
N LEU A 43 11.72 7.31 9.45
CA LEU A 43 11.38 7.60 8.06
C LEU A 43 12.61 8.00 7.24
N HIS A 44 12.83 7.30 6.13
CA HIS A 44 13.82 7.66 5.11
C HIS A 44 13.13 8.01 3.79
N LEU A 45 13.70 8.96 3.06
CA LEU A 45 13.17 9.41 1.78
C LEU A 45 14.22 9.31 0.68
N ALA A 46 13.77 8.87 -0.49
CA ALA A 46 14.55 8.91 -1.73
C ALA A 46 13.71 9.52 -2.85
N SER A 47 14.33 10.12 -3.85
CA SER A 47 13.64 10.69 -5.01
C SER A 47 14.11 10.07 -6.31
N SER A 48 13.22 10.07 -7.32
CA SER A 48 13.52 9.56 -8.66
C SER A 48 12.83 10.40 -9.73
N PRO A 49 13.53 10.78 -10.80
CA PRO A 49 12.94 11.48 -11.93
C PRO A 49 12.19 10.54 -12.89
N ASP A 50 12.45 9.23 -12.85
CA ASP A 50 12.01 8.27 -13.84
C ASP A 50 11.36 6.98 -13.27
N GLY A 51 11.45 6.78 -11.95
CA GLY A 51 10.98 5.57 -11.27
C GLY A 51 11.99 4.41 -11.27
N TYR A 52 13.15 4.57 -11.87
CA TYR A 52 14.17 3.52 -11.95
C TYR A 52 15.43 3.85 -11.17
N LYS A 53 15.88 5.11 -11.20
CA LYS A 53 17.06 5.58 -10.48
C LYS A 53 16.64 6.40 -9.26
N TRP A 54 16.96 5.90 -8.07
CA TRP A 54 16.56 6.49 -6.80
C TRP A 54 17.77 7.04 -6.04
N THR A 55 17.66 8.27 -5.58
CA THR A 55 18.70 8.95 -4.81
C THR A 55 18.17 9.27 -3.42
N VAL A 56 18.91 8.85 -2.38
CA VAL A 56 18.59 9.17 -0.98
C VAL A 56 18.61 10.67 -0.77
N LEU A 57 17.72 11.16 0.09
CA LEU A 57 17.73 12.53 0.57
C LEU A 57 18.46 12.62 1.91
N ARG A 58 19.03 13.79 2.24
CA ARG A 58 19.72 14.07 3.52
C ARG A 58 20.82 13.06 3.87
N ASN A 59 21.57 12.57 2.87
CA ASN A 59 22.60 11.55 3.08
C ASN A 59 22.07 10.32 3.83
N ASP A 60 20.86 9.89 3.55
CA ASP A 60 20.13 8.79 4.19
C ASP A 60 19.86 8.97 5.70
N GLN A 61 19.80 10.21 6.19
CA GLN A 61 19.37 10.50 7.55
C GLN A 61 17.86 10.45 7.68
N SER A 62 17.36 10.01 8.83
CA SER A 62 15.95 9.93 9.14
C SER A 62 15.28 11.32 9.13
N PHE A 63 14.09 11.39 8.50
CA PHE A 63 13.24 12.59 8.49
C PHE A 63 12.30 12.67 9.71
N LEU A 64 11.96 11.52 10.29
CA LEU A 64 11.07 11.46 11.46
C LEU A 64 11.38 10.19 12.26
N LYS A 65 11.76 10.34 13.51
CA LYS A 65 11.97 9.21 14.43
C LYS A 65 10.66 8.79 15.08
N PRO A 66 10.41 7.48 15.29
CA PRO A 66 9.20 7.01 15.95
C PRO A 66 9.22 7.34 17.45
N THR A 67 8.06 7.77 17.96
CA THR A 67 7.89 8.14 19.37
C THR A 67 6.73 7.41 20.05
N VAL A 68 5.82 6.80 19.25
CA VAL A 68 4.62 6.12 19.75
C VAL A 68 4.80 4.61 19.80
N SER A 69 3.97 3.95 20.59
CA SER A 69 4.00 2.54 20.92
C SER A 69 5.10 2.13 21.91
N LYS A 70 5.04 0.89 22.38
CA LYS A 70 6.04 0.31 23.28
C LYS A 70 7.38 0.09 22.58
N ASP A 71 7.33 -0.45 21.35
CA ASP A 71 8.53 -0.82 20.60
C ASP A 71 9.13 0.38 19.85
N LYS A 72 8.33 1.44 19.63
CA LYS A 72 8.74 2.66 18.91
C LYS A 72 9.38 2.34 17.57
N LEU A 73 8.70 1.53 16.75
CA LEU A 73 9.12 1.25 15.38
C LEU A 73 8.38 2.15 14.39
N MET A 74 9.02 2.42 13.26
CA MET A 74 8.40 3.00 12.09
C MET A 74 8.76 2.12 10.89
N ARG A 75 7.98 1.05 10.74
CA ARG A 75 8.12 0.12 9.62
C ARG A 75 7.01 0.39 8.61
N ASP A 76 7.25 0.02 7.38
CA ASP A 76 6.25 0.01 6.32
C ASP A 76 5.51 1.37 6.17
N PRO A 77 6.24 2.52 6.13
CA PRO A 77 5.57 3.83 6.10
C PRO A 77 4.82 4.03 4.80
N CYS A 78 3.51 4.28 4.91
CA CYS A 78 2.67 4.67 3.79
C CYS A 78 2.34 6.15 3.88
N ILE A 79 2.70 6.91 2.85
CA ILE A 79 2.42 8.35 2.75
C ILE A 79 1.54 8.62 1.54
N ILE A 80 0.46 9.36 1.76
CA ILE A 80 -0.36 9.93 0.68
C ILE A 80 -0.46 11.44 0.80
N ARG A 81 -0.74 12.12 -0.32
CA ARG A 81 -1.26 13.48 -0.29
C ARG A 81 -2.76 13.42 -0.11
N GLY A 82 -3.26 13.96 1.00
CA GLY A 82 -4.67 14.02 1.31
C GLY A 82 -5.44 15.03 0.45
N HIS A 83 -6.77 14.94 0.51
CA HIS A 83 -7.66 15.88 -0.15
C HIS A 83 -7.57 17.31 0.43
N ASP A 84 -7.16 17.41 1.69
CA ASP A 84 -6.88 18.66 2.40
C ASP A 84 -5.52 19.30 2.02
N GLY A 85 -4.78 18.68 1.10
CA GLY A 85 -3.47 19.11 0.63
C GLY A 85 -2.30 18.76 1.54
N ARG A 86 -2.55 18.18 2.73
CA ARG A 86 -1.53 17.70 3.64
C ARG A 86 -1.03 16.31 3.23
N PHE A 87 0.13 15.95 3.72
CA PHE A 87 0.60 14.57 3.69
C PHE A 87 0.12 13.85 4.95
N HIS A 88 -0.44 12.66 4.78
CA HIS A 88 -0.82 11.76 5.85
C HIS A 88 0.04 10.51 5.78
N MET A 89 0.56 10.10 6.92
CA MET A 89 1.39 8.91 7.03
C MET A 89 0.83 7.96 8.08
N VAL A 90 0.79 6.68 7.73
CA VAL A 90 0.55 5.56 8.65
C VAL A 90 1.74 4.60 8.61
N TRP A 91 1.99 3.87 9.71
CA TRP A 91 3.11 2.92 9.77
C TRP A 91 2.90 1.84 10.84
N THR A 92 3.62 0.73 10.71
CA THR A 92 3.71 -0.33 11.72
C THR A 92 4.55 0.14 12.89
N THR A 93 3.98 0.15 14.10
CA THR A 93 4.64 0.65 15.31
C THR A 93 5.28 -0.44 16.15
N SER A 94 4.89 -1.72 15.94
CA SER A 94 5.31 -2.87 16.73
C SER A 94 5.04 -4.18 15.99
N TRP A 95 5.77 -5.21 16.35
CA TRP A 95 5.51 -6.58 15.87
C TRP A 95 4.24 -7.19 16.50
N HIS A 96 3.81 -6.73 17.67
CA HIS A 96 2.81 -7.42 18.50
C HIS A 96 1.69 -6.52 19.03
N GLU A 97 1.63 -5.25 18.66
CA GLU A 97 0.60 -4.32 19.13
C GLU A 97 -0.61 -4.26 18.21
N ARG A 98 -1.76 -3.83 18.78
CA ARG A 98 -3.06 -3.74 18.11
C ARG A 98 -3.39 -2.33 17.62
N GLY A 99 -2.37 -1.56 17.35
CA GLY A 99 -2.45 -0.19 16.87
C GLY A 99 -1.48 0.05 15.73
N ILE A 100 -1.65 1.19 15.09
CA ILE A 100 -0.80 1.71 14.02
C ILE A 100 -0.38 3.14 14.33
N GLY A 101 0.75 3.58 13.79
CA GLY A 101 1.18 4.97 13.88
C GLY A 101 0.47 5.86 12.88
N TYR A 102 0.28 7.13 13.23
CA TYR A 102 -0.22 8.17 12.35
C TYR A 102 0.43 9.51 12.67
N ALA A 103 0.74 10.27 11.63
CA ALA A 103 1.09 11.68 11.67
C ALA A 103 0.72 12.36 10.35
N SER A 104 0.57 13.69 10.35
CA SER A 104 0.38 14.46 9.14
C SER A 104 1.38 15.61 9.03
N SER A 105 1.67 16.05 7.79
CA SER A 105 2.62 17.11 7.51
C SER A 105 2.12 18.02 6.39
N PRO A 106 2.35 19.32 6.43
CA PRO A 106 2.10 20.20 5.30
C PRO A 106 3.17 20.06 4.20
N ASP A 107 4.36 19.55 4.52
CA ASP A 107 5.56 19.70 3.69
C ASP A 107 6.56 18.54 3.75
N LEU A 108 6.22 17.41 4.44
CA LEU A 108 7.07 16.24 4.68
C LEU A 108 8.28 16.49 5.62
N ILE A 109 8.38 17.70 6.19
CA ILE A 109 9.44 18.13 7.11
C ILE A 109 8.87 18.34 8.51
N HIS A 110 7.79 19.09 8.60
CA HIS A 110 7.15 19.45 9.86
C HIS A 110 5.94 18.53 10.09
N TRP A 111 6.14 17.52 10.92
CA TRP A 111 5.11 16.54 11.26
C TRP A 111 4.37 16.94 12.53
N THR A 112 3.06 16.65 12.56
CA THR A 112 2.27 16.75 13.80
C THR A 112 2.83 15.79 14.87
N GLU A 113 2.38 15.96 16.10
CA GLU A 113 2.56 14.93 17.12
C GLU A 113 2.09 13.57 16.59
N GLN A 114 2.90 12.54 16.83
CA GLN A 114 2.60 11.18 16.41
C GLN A 114 1.48 10.61 17.29
N GLN A 115 0.60 9.85 16.68
CA GLN A 115 -0.52 9.18 17.34
C GLN A 115 -0.41 7.67 17.17
N ASN A 116 -0.80 6.92 18.19
CA ASN A 116 -1.05 5.48 18.07
C ASN A 116 -2.57 5.28 17.93
N ILE A 117 -3.03 4.88 16.75
CA ILE A 117 -4.44 4.60 16.47
C ILE A 117 -4.73 3.15 16.85
N PRO A 118 -5.59 2.88 17.87
CA PRO A 118 -5.84 1.53 18.36
C PRO A 118 -6.88 0.80 17.49
N VAL A 119 -6.55 0.58 16.21
CA VAL A 119 -7.47 0.07 15.17
C VAL A 119 -8.06 -1.33 15.49
N MET A 120 -7.39 -2.13 16.32
CA MET A 120 -7.86 -3.46 16.77
C MET A 120 -8.14 -3.53 18.28
N ALA A 121 -8.44 -2.39 18.92
CA ALA A 121 -8.69 -2.37 20.38
C ALA A 121 -9.88 -3.24 20.80
N THR A 122 -10.90 -3.38 19.96
CA THR A 122 -12.10 -4.20 20.21
C THR A 122 -11.87 -5.70 19.99
N GLU A 123 -10.69 -6.09 19.51
CA GLU A 123 -10.30 -7.47 19.21
C GLU A 123 -9.17 -7.91 20.14
N PRO A 124 -9.48 -8.37 21.37
CA PRO A 124 -8.46 -8.61 22.39
C PRO A 124 -7.46 -9.71 22.03
N THR A 125 -7.81 -10.60 21.10
CA THR A 125 -6.96 -11.71 20.64
C THR A 125 -6.18 -11.37 19.36
N ALA A 126 -6.37 -10.18 18.76
CA ALA A 126 -5.58 -9.75 17.62
C ALA A 126 -4.09 -9.67 18.00
N LYS A 127 -3.24 -10.30 17.19
CA LYS A 127 -1.80 -10.42 17.48
C LYS A 127 -1.01 -9.20 17.08
N ASN A 128 -1.41 -8.51 16.03
CA ASN A 128 -0.60 -7.47 15.36
C ASN A 128 -1.46 -6.57 14.47
N CYS A 129 -0.85 -5.47 13.99
CA CYS A 129 -1.36 -4.62 12.93
C CYS A 129 -0.17 -4.26 12.04
N TRP A 130 0.05 -5.01 10.94
CA TRP A 130 1.22 -4.87 10.10
C TRP A 130 0.93 -4.17 8.78
N ALA A 131 1.93 -3.45 8.28
CA ALA A 131 1.94 -2.79 7.00
C ALA A 131 0.64 -2.01 6.71
N PRO A 132 0.28 -1.03 7.56
CA PRO A 132 -0.89 -0.21 7.30
C PRO A 132 -0.67 0.67 6.07
N GLU A 133 -1.70 0.73 5.24
CA GLU A 133 -1.78 1.67 4.13
C GLU A 133 -2.99 2.60 4.30
N ILE A 134 -2.92 3.74 3.62
CA ILE A 134 -3.98 4.75 3.63
C ILE A 134 -4.32 5.18 2.20
N THR A 135 -5.59 5.34 1.91
CA THR A 135 -6.06 5.88 0.64
C THR A 135 -7.27 6.78 0.84
N TYR A 136 -7.51 7.70 -0.10
CA TYR A 136 -8.67 8.59 -0.03
C TYR A 136 -9.83 8.04 -0.87
N ASP A 137 -10.96 7.83 -0.21
CA ASP A 137 -12.23 7.46 -0.84
C ASP A 137 -12.95 8.74 -1.32
N ALA A 138 -12.71 9.11 -2.57
CA ALA A 138 -13.30 10.32 -3.15
C ALA A 138 -14.84 10.24 -3.27
N LYS A 139 -15.41 9.04 -3.34
CA LYS A 139 -16.87 8.84 -3.43
C LYS A 139 -17.57 9.19 -2.12
N ASN A 140 -16.98 8.80 -0.99
CA ASN A 140 -17.56 8.98 0.35
C ASN A 140 -16.90 10.13 1.14
N HIS A 141 -15.94 10.85 0.53
CA HIS A 141 -15.21 11.97 1.15
C HIS A 141 -14.59 11.58 2.51
N GLN A 142 -13.86 10.47 2.53
CA GLN A 142 -13.22 9.93 3.73
C GLN A 142 -11.91 9.24 3.38
N TYR A 143 -11.10 8.95 4.38
CA TYR A 143 -9.91 8.11 4.23
C TYR A 143 -10.26 6.67 4.63
N MET A 144 -9.67 5.71 3.94
CA MET A 144 -9.66 4.30 4.33
C MET A 144 -8.23 3.94 4.73
N ILE A 145 -8.08 3.40 5.93
CA ILE A 145 -6.82 2.85 6.44
C ILE A 145 -7.01 1.34 6.53
N PHE A 146 -6.08 0.57 6.00
CA PHE A 146 -6.15 -0.90 5.97
C PHE A 146 -4.80 -1.52 6.30
N TRP A 147 -4.81 -2.70 6.89
CA TRP A 147 -3.63 -3.37 7.44
C TRP A 147 -3.84 -4.88 7.53
N ALA A 148 -2.75 -5.63 7.75
CA ALA A 148 -2.80 -7.06 7.99
C ALA A 148 -2.87 -7.38 9.49
N THR A 149 -3.81 -8.28 9.88
CA THR A 149 -3.98 -8.74 11.26
C THR A 149 -4.27 -10.23 11.30
N THR A 150 -3.67 -10.94 12.26
CA THR A 150 -4.05 -12.29 12.67
C THR A 150 -4.95 -12.23 13.90
N ILE A 151 -6.11 -12.87 13.81
CA ILE A 151 -6.97 -13.17 14.97
C ILE A 151 -7.04 -14.70 15.09
N PRO A 152 -6.40 -15.31 16.08
CA PRO A 152 -6.31 -16.76 16.22
C PRO A 152 -7.68 -17.43 16.20
N GLY A 153 -7.81 -18.52 15.43
CA GLY A 153 -9.03 -19.31 15.32
C GLY A 153 -10.17 -18.68 14.52
N ARG A 154 -10.06 -17.41 14.09
CA ARG A 154 -11.13 -16.76 13.30
C ARG A 154 -11.22 -17.30 11.88
N PHE A 155 -10.09 -17.62 11.27
CA PHE A 155 -9.97 -18.15 9.92
C PHE A 155 -9.13 -19.43 9.94
N PRO A 156 -9.73 -20.60 10.24
CA PRO A 156 -8.98 -21.84 10.38
C PRO A 156 -8.33 -22.32 9.07
N GLN A 157 -8.88 -21.90 7.91
CA GLN A 157 -8.26 -22.19 6.60
C GLN A 157 -6.98 -21.38 6.44
N GLY A 158 -5.90 -22.03 6.00
CA GLY A 158 -4.60 -21.40 5.80
C GLY A 158 -3.79 -21.18 7.07
N GLU A 159 -4.29 -21.58 8.25
CA GLU A 159 -3.53 -21.54 9.50
C GLU A 159 -2.52 -22.67 9.52
N THR A 160 -1.23 -22.35 9.59
CA THR A 160 -0.14 -23.32 9.66
C THR A 160 0.75 -23.04 10.86
N ALA A 161 1.23 -24.11 11.51
CA ALA A 161 2.18 -24.02 12.63
C ALA A 161 3.52 -23.36 12.24
N LEU A 162 3.88 -23.44 10.95
CA LEU A 162 5.16 -22.92 10.43
C LEU A 162 5.24 -21.40 10.39
N GLU A 163 4.11 -20.71 10.39
CA GLU A 163 4.05 -19.24 10.43
C GLU A 163 3.93 -18.68 11.86
N GLY A 164 4.26 -19.45 12.88
CA GLY A 164 4.11 -19.02 14.27
C GLY A 164 2.63 -18.81 14.68
N GLY A 165 1.71 -19.52 14.00
CA GLY A 165 0.27 -19.37 14.16
C GLY A 165 -0.22 -18.03 13.60
N ASN A 166 0.46 -17.43 12.61
CA ASN A 166 0.01 -16.24 11.91
C ASN A 166 -0.81 -16.64 10.69
N ASN A 167 -2.03 -16.15 10.61
CA ASN A 167 -2.97 -16.34 9.51
C ASN A 167 -3.71 -15.03 9.27
N HIS A 168 -3.02 -14.10 8.63
CA HIS A 168 -3.50 -12.73 8.44
C HIS A 168 -4.64 -12.65 7.43
N ARG A 169 -5.48 -11.64 7.64
CA ARG A 169 -6.40 -11.08 6.66
C ARG A 169 -6.21 -9.57 6.63
N ILE A 170 -6.63 -8.94 5.54
CA ILE A 170 -6.61 -7.49 5.45
C ILE A 170 -7.88 -6.93 6.07
N TYR A 171 -7.71 -6.04 7.04
CA TYR A 171 -8.78 -5.30 7.72
C TYR A 171 -8.72 -3.84 7.34
N TYR A 172 -9.80 -3.10 7.55
CA TYR A 172 -9.84 -1.66 7.34
C TYR A 172 -10.75 -0.94 8.34
N VAL A 173 -10.49 0.34 8.49
CA VAL A 173 -11.38 1.35 9.09
C VAL A 173 -11.50 2.53 8.14
N THR A 174 -12.53 3.36 8.33
CA THR A 174 -12.67 4.64 7.66
C THR A 174 -12.66 5.79 8.64
N THR A 175 -12.20 6.96 8.19
CA THR A 175 -12.19 8.19 8.99
C THR A 175 -12.33 9.41 8.08
N LYS A 176 -12.93 10.49 8.62
CA LYS A 176 -13.00 11.79 7.93
C LYS A 176 -12.04 12.82 8.53
N ASP A 177 -11.60 12.60 9.75
CA ASP A 177 -10.95 13.61 10.60
C ASP A 177 -9.71 13.11 11.35
N PHE A 178 -9.36 11.84 11.22
CA PHE A 178 -8.29 11.16 11.97
C PHE A 178 -8.44 11.25 13.49
N LYS A 179 -9.67 11.41 13.97
CA LYS A 179 -10.05 11.42 15.39
C LYS A 179 -11.08 10.35 15.71
N THR A 180 -12.01 10.14 14.78
CA THR A 180 -13.05 9.15 14.86
C THR A 180 -12.90 8.13 13.75
N TYR A 181 -13.10 6.85 14.06
CA TYR A 181 -12.90 5.73 13.14
C TYR A 181 -14.11 4.82 13.13
N SER A 182 -14.44 4.26 11.98
CA SER A 182 -15.43 3.18 11.91
C SER A 182 -14.94 1.95 12.68
N PRO A 183 -15.83 1.01 13.05
CA PRO A 183 -15.40 -0.32 13.47
C PRO A 183 -14.52 -0.98 12.40
N ALA A 184 -13.53 -1.78 12.84
CA ALA A 184 -12.70 -2.56 11.95
C ALA A 184 -13.52 -3.64 11.23
N GLN A 185 -13.32 -3.77 9.93
CA GLN A 185 -14.00 -4.75 9.07
C GLN A 185 -12.96 -5.50 8.23
N VAL A 186 -13.28 -6.73 7.82
CA VAL A 186 -12.46 -7.49 6.88
C VAL A 186 -12.59 -6.85 5.50
N LEU A 187 -11.46 -6.49 4.90
CA LEU A 187 -11.39 -5.98 3.53
C LEU A 187 -11.13 -7.10 2.51
N TYR A 188 -10.26 -8.05 2.88
CA TYR A 188 -9.88 -9.15 1.99
C TYR A 188 -9.66 -10.45 2.75
N ASP A 189 -10.39 -11.47 2.33
CA ASP A 189 -10.27 -12.86 2.74
C ASP A 189 -10.58 -13.77 1.55
N GLN A 190 -9.61 -14.55 1.14
CA GLN A 190 -9.75 -15.57 0.08
C GLN A 190 -9.22 -16.93 0.56
N GLY A 191 -9.26 -17.16 1.89
CA GLY A 191 -8.92 -18.44 2.51
C GLY A 191 -7.42 -18.73 2.64
N PHE A 192 -6.54 -17.74 2.46
CA PHE A 192 -5.09 -17.90 2.61
C PHE A 192 -4.48 -16.76 3.45
N ASN A 193 -3.25 -16.97 3.91
CA ASN A 193 -2.50 -15.98 4.69
C ASN A 193 -2.03 -14.83 3.79
N VAL A 194 -2.53 -13.60 4.01
CA VAL A 194 -2.29 -12.43 3.17
C VAL A 194 -1.84 -11.23 3.99
N ILE A 195 -0.76 -10.57 3.54
CA ILE A 195 -0.22 -9.33 4.13
C ILE A 195 0.11 -8.29 3.06
N ASP A 196 0.56 -7.13 3.49
CA ASP A 196 1.18 -6.08 2.66
C ASP A 196 0.31 -5.69 1.46
N ALA A 197 -0.93 -5.32 1.70
CA ALA A 197 -1.81 -4.88 0.62
C ALA A 197 -1.58 -3.39 0.31
N THR A 198 -1.52 -3.03 -0.98
CA THR A 198 -1.63 -1.65 -1.46
C THR A 198 -2.72 -1.55 -2.52
N ILE A 199 -3.46 -0.43 -2.57
CA ILE A 199 -4.61 -0.27 -3.48
C ILE A 199 -4.42 0.95 -4.36
N GLN A 200 -4.60 0.76 -5.67
CA GLN A 200 -4.55 1.83 -6.66
C GLN A 200 -5.82 1.86 -7.53
N PRO A 201 -6.30 3.05 -7.90
CA PRO A 201 -7.32 3.17 -8.93
C PRO A 201 -6.81 2.62 -10.27
N ALA A 202 -7.55 1.70 -10.88
CA ALA A 202 -7.23 1.07 -12.17
C ALA A 202 -8.42 1.23 -13.12
N GLY A 203 -8.55 2.40 -13.72
CA GLY A 203 -9.68 2.75 -14.56
C GLY A 203 -10.97 2.91 -13.77
N ARG A 204 -11.92 2.02 -13.99
CA ARG A 204 -13.20 1.99 -13.25
C ARG A 204 -13.15 1.09 -12.02
N ARG A 205 -12.10 0.31 -11.88
CA ARG A 205 -11.90 -0.63 -10.78
C ARG A 205 -10.78 -0.14 -9.84
N PHE A 206 -10.61 -0.86 -8.77
CA PHE A 206 -9.48 -0.78 -7.87
C PHE A 206 -8.64 -2.05 -8.01
N ALA A 207 -7.33 -1.89 -8.13
CA ALA A 207 -6.36 -2.96 -8.10
C ALA A 207 -5.71 -3.00 -6.72
N MET A 208 -5.85 -4.12 -6.01
CA MET A 208 -5.17 -4.42 -4.77
C MET A 208 -3.98 -5.32 -5.09
N PHE A 209 -2.78 -4.83 -4.89
CA PHE A 209 -1.56 -5.63 -4.90
C PHE A 209 -1.34 -6.13 -3.48
N LEU A 210 -1.01 -7.40 -3.33
CA LEU A 210 -0.92 -8.05 -2.03
C LEU A 210 0.16 -9.15 -2.05
N LYS A 211 0.65 -9.50 -0.86
CA LYS A 211 1.55 -10.63 -0.69
C LYS A 211 0.77 -11.87 -0.26
N ASP A 212 0.92 -12.94 -1.02
CA ASP A 212 0.55 -14.29 -0.58
C ASP A 212 1.63 -14.79 0.38
N GLU A 213 1.32 -14.80 1.67
CA GLU A 213 2.24 -15.14 2.75
C GLU A 213 2.24 -16.66 3.06
N THR A 214 1.50 -17.47 2.28
CA THR A 214 1.38 -18.90 2.49
C THR A 214 2.75 -19.58 2.54
N ARG A 215 2.97 -20.43 3.57
CA ARG A 215 4.22 -21.15 3.81
C ARG A 215 4.23 -22.53 3.20
N GLU A 216 3.11 -23.20 3.19
CA GLU A 216 2.99 -24.56 2.65
C GLU A 216 1.74 -24.71 1.77
N PRO A 217 1.94 -24.99 0.46
CA PRO A 217 3.21 -24.87 -0.28
C PRO A 217 3.68 -23.42 -0.31
N VAL A 218 4.99 -23.20 -0.27
CA VAL A 218 5.58 -21.86 -0.24
C VAL A 218 5.10 -21.02 -1.42
N GLN A 219 4.52 -19.87 -1.11
CA GLN A 219 4.14 -18.83 -2.07
C GLN A 219 5.10 -17.63 -1.98
N LYS A 220 5.01 -16.82 -0.95
CA LYS A 220 5.88 -15.65 -0.70
C LYS A 220 6.07 -14.75 -1.93
N ASN A 221 4.99 -14.58 -2.71
CA ASN A 221 4.95 -13.84 -3.96
C ASN A 221 3.87 -12.75 -3.93
N LEU A 222 3.92 -11.85 -4.90
CA LEU A 222 2.91 -10.82 -5.05
C LEU A 222 1.84 -11.24 -6.06
N ARG A 223 0.62 -10.79 -5.81
CA ARG A 223 -0.56 -11.02 -6.65
C ARG A 223 -1.37 -9.73 -6.76
N VAL A 224 -2.31 -9.69 -7.70
CA VAL A 224 -3.27 -8.59 -7.84
C VAL A 224 -4.70 -9.11 -7.80
N ALA A 225 -5.57 -8.40 -7.07
CA ALA A 225 -7.01 -8.64 -7.02
C ALA A 225 -7.76 -7.36 -7.38
N PHE A 226 -8.97 -7.48 -7.90
CA PHE A 226 -9.75 -6.33 -8.38
C PHE A 226 -11.10 -6.24 -7.70
N ALA A 227 -11.59 -4.99 -7.52
CA ALA A 227 -12.93 -4.68 -7.06
C ALA A 227 -13.49 -3.45 -7.80
N ASP A 228 -14.81 -3.33 -7.88
CA ASP A 228 -15.47 -2.15 -8.44
C ASP A 228 -15.62 -1.02 -7.42
N GLN A 229 -15.46 -1.33 -6.13
CA GLN A 229 -15.48 -0.36 -5.03
C GLN A 229 -14.23 -0.48 -4.18
N LEU A 230 -13.79 0.64 -3.60
CA LEU A 230 -12.59 0.69 -2.76
C LEU A 230 -12.65 -0.28 -1.56
N THR A 231 -13.82 -0.43 -0.96
CA THR A 231 -14.06 -1.34 0.16
C THR A 231 -14.44 -2.77 -0.29
N GLY A 232 -14.26 -3.08 -1.56
CA GLY A 232 -14.56 -4.40 -2.12
C GLY A 232 -16.05 -4.64 -2.45
N PRO A 233 -16.46 -5.92 -2.58
CA PRO A 233 -15.62 -7.11 -2.43
C PRO A 233 -14.55 -7.23 -3.53
N TYR A 234 -13.34 -7.58 -3.14
CA TYR A 234 -12.27 -7.94 -4.08
C TYR A 234 -12.41 -9.39 -4.51
N GLY A 235 -12.21 -9.64 -5.79
CA GLY A 235 -12.25 -10.98 -6.36
C GLY A 235 -11.04 -11.84 -5.97
N PRO A 236 -10.96 -13.07 -6.49
CA PRO A 236 -9.80 -13.94 -6.31
C PRO A 236 -8.52 -13.26 -6.81
N PRO A 237 -7.36 -13.58 -6.21
CA PRO A 237 -6.10 -13.03 -6.65
C PRO A 237 -5.66 -13.65 -7.99
N SER A 238 -4.86 -12.91 -8.75
CA SER A 238 -4.21 -13.40 -9.97
C SER A 238 -3.23 -14.55 -9.68
N ALA A 239 -2.69 -15.16 -10.72
CA ALA A 239 -1.41 -15.86 -10.63
C ALA A 239 -0.32 -14.90 -10.07
N PRO A 240 0.80 -15.45 -9.53
CA PRO A 240 1.92 -14.63 -9.10
C PRO A 240 2.39 -13.64 -10.18
N ILE A 241 2.58 -12.37 -9.81
CA ILE A 241 3.10 -11.33 -10.69
C ILE A 241 4.63 -11.16 -10.55
N THR A 242 5.23 -11.80 -9.57
CA THR A 242 6.68 -11.82 -9.30
C THR A 242 7.32 -13.16 -9.67
N GLY A 243 8.65 -13.18 -9.79
CA GLY A 243 9.43 -14.38 -10.08
C GLY A 243 9.51 -15.39 -8.93
N LYS A 244 10.44 -16.35 -9.04
CA LYS A 244 10.65 -17.44 -8.04
C LYS A 244 11.51 -16.99 -6.85
N TYR A 245 11.45 -15.76 -6.46
CA TYR A 245 12.09 -15.18 -5.27
C TYR A 245 11.02 -14.71 -4.29
N TRP A 246 11.39 -14.58 -3.03
CA TRP A 246 10.49 -14.05 -2.02
C TRP A 246 10.38 -12.53 -2.16
N ALA A 247 9.15 -12.04 -2.21
CA ALA A 247 8.83 -10.64 -2.37
C ALA A 247 7.80 -10.21 -1.34
N GLU A 248 7.95 -8.99 -0.81
CA GLU A 248 7.01 -8.38 0.13
C GLU A 248 6.88 -6.88 -0.09
N GLY A 249 5.92 -6.25 0.58
CA GLY A 249 5.79 -4.79 0.59
C GLY A 249 5.55 -4.18 -0.79
N PRO A 250 4.54 -4.60 -1.55
CA PRO A 250 4.26 -3.98 -2.84
C PRO A 250 3.84 -2.54 -2.66
N THR A 251 4.39 -1.64 -3.49
CA THR A 251 3.86 -0.31 -3.71
C THR A 251 3.79 -0.03 -5.20
N ALA A 252 2.66 0.51 -5.67
CA ALA A 252 2.37 0.60 -7.10
C ALA A 252 2.14 2.03 -7.54
N ILE A 253 2.62 2.36 -8.74
CA ILE A 253 2.37 3.63 -9.40
C ILE A 253 2.19 3.43 -10.90
N GLN A 254 1.29 4.21 -11.51
CA GLN A 254 1.15 4.24 -12.95
C GLN A 254 1.86 5.48 -13.53
N LEU A 255 2.76 5.26 -14.48
CA LEU A 255 3.51 6.29 -15.21
C LEU A 255 3.14 6.22 -16.69
N GLY A 256 2.24 7.10 -17.13
CA GLY A 256 1.64 7.00 -18.46
C GLY A 256 0.80 5.72 -18.59
N ASN A 257 1.18 4.84 -19.51
CA ASN A 257 0.52 3.55 -19.70
C ASN A 257 1.18 2.41 -18.93
N GLU A 258 2.33 2.64 -18.30
CA GLU A 258 3.09 1.63 -17.60
C GLU A 258 2.76 1.66 -16.10
N TRP A 259 2.42 0.51 -15.55
CA TRP A 259 2.40 0.25 -14.11
C TRP A 259 3.76 -0.23 -13.66
N LEU A 260 4.26 0.34 -12.57
CA LEU A 260 5.41 -0.16 -11.85
C LEU A 260 4.95 -0.60 -10.46
N VAL A 261 5.25 -1.83 -10.09
CA VAL A 261 5.04 -2.36 -8.74
C VAL A 261 6.41 -2.66 -8.18
N TYR A 262 6.82 -1.86 -7.19
CA TYR A 262 8.06 -2.06 -6.45
C TYR A 262 7.82 -2.98 -5.27
N PHE A 263 8.86 -3.69 -4.83
CA PHE A 263 8.79 -4.60 -3.70
C PHE A 263 10.17 -4.89 -3.10
N ASP A 264 10.18 -5.33 -1.85
CA ASP A 264 11.37 -5.77 -1.13
C ASP A 264 11.63 -7.26 -1.41
N LYS A 265 12.75 -7.58 -2.05
CA LYS A 265 13.30 -8.94 -2.17
C LYS A 265 14.08 -9.25 -0.90
N TYR A 266 13.38 -9.32 0.21
CA TYR A 266 13.92 -9.25 1.57
C TYR A 266 14.95 -10.33 1.92
N THR A 267 14.88 -11.51 1.28
CA THR A 267 15.90 -12.56 1.44
C THR A 267 17.17 -12.30 0.65
N GLU A 268 17.10 -11.45 -0.38
CA GLU A 268 18.23 -11.04 -1.20
C GLU A 268 18.79 -9.67 -0.78
N HIS A 269 18.14 -8.98 0.17
CA HIS A 269 18.47 -7.61 0.60
C HIS A 269 18.53 -6.62 -0.58
N LYS A 270 17.58 -6.74 -1.51
CA LYS A 270 17.49 -5.92 -2.73
C LYS A 270 16.05 -5.46 -2.94
N TYR A 271 15.91 -4.33 -3.60
CA TYR A 271 14.63 -3.88 -4.10
C TYR A 271 14.40 -4.43 -5.51
N GLY A 272 13.16 -4.78 -5.83
CA GLY A 272 12.75 -5.26 -7.13
C GLY A 272 11.56 -4.47 -7.67
N ALA A 273 11.27 -4.63 -8.94
CA ALA A 273 10.03 -4.18 -9.57
C ALA A 273 9.60 -5.09 -10.69
N VAL A 274 8.27 -5.15 -10.88
CA VAL A 274 7.66 -5.65 -12.11
C VAL A 274 6.89 -4.53 -12.79
N SER A 275 6.79 -4.60 -14.12
CA SER A 275 6.00 -3.66 -14.91
C SER A 275 4.91 -4.35 -15.71
N SER A 276 3.84 -3.61 -16.01
CA SER A 276 2.72 -4.06 -16.85
C SER A 276 2.04 -2.86 -17.51
N THR A 277 1.45 -3.08 -18.67
CA THR A 277 0.59 -2.09 -19.33
C THR A 277 -0.89 -2.40 -19.25
N ASP A 278 -1.25 -3.61 -18.80
CA ASP A 278 -2.62 -4.13 -18.80
C ASP A 278 -3.06 -4.72 -17.44
N LEU A 279 -2.15 -4.83 -16.46
CA LEU A 279 -2.35 -5.48 -15.16
C LEU A 279 -2.58 -7.00 -15.23
N GLU A 280 -2.33 -7.60 -16.37
CA GLU A 280 -2.47 -9.06 -16.61
C GLU A 280 -1.12 -9.70 -16.94
N HIS A 281 -0.31 -9.03 -17.78
CA HIS A 281 1.01 -9.51 -18.19
C HIS A 281 2.10 -8.69 -17.52
N TRP A 282 2.99 -9.38 -16.81
CA TRP A 282 4.01 -8.75 -15.97
C TRP A 282 5.42 -9.11 -16.44
N THR A 283 6.28 -8.10 -16.46
CA THR A 283 7.71 -8.23 -16.80
C THR A 283 8.54 -7.83 -15.59
N ASP A 284 9.49 -8.68 -15.17
CA ASP A 284 10.47 -8.32 -14.15
C ASP A 284 11.44 -7.28 -14.73
N VAL A 285 11.51 -6.13 -14.08
CA VAL A 285 12.38 -5.01 -14.44
C VAL A 285 13.36 -4.65 -13.32
N SER A 286 13.55 -5.58 -12.38
CA SER A 286 14.43 -5.39 -11.22
C SER A 286 15.85 -5.01 -11.61
N ASP A 287 16.39 -5.54 -12.70
CA ASP A 287 17.74 -5.24 -13.17
C ASP A 287 17.91 -3.78 -13.69
N ARG A 288 16.81 -3.08 -13.92
CA ARG A 288 16.81 -1.67 -14.32
C ARG A 288 16.84 -0.73 -13.11
N LEU A 289 16.58 -1.25 -11.91
CA LEU A 289 16.49 -0.43 -10.70
C LEU A 289 17.87 -0.14 -10.11
N ASP A 290 18.05 1.12 -9.72
CA ASP A 290 19.11 1.57 -8.83
C ASP A 290 18.45 2.14 -7.57
N PHE A 291 18.31 1.28 -6.57
CA PHE A 291 17.70 1.62 -5.29
C PHE A 291 18.76 1.76 -4.19
N PRO A 292 18.61 2.71 -3.24
CA PRO A 292 19.50 2.85 -2.13
C PRO A 292 19.59 1.56 -1.30
N LYS A 293 20.80 1.20 -0.89
CA LYS A 293 21.04 0.02 -0.06
C LYS A 293 20.28 0.13 1.27
N GLY A 294 19.76 -0.99 1.76
CA GLY A 294 19.02 -1.06 3.01
C GLY A 294 17.61 -0.50 2.96
N THR A 295 17.12 -0.08 1.79
CA THR A 295 15.70 0.27 1.62
C THR A 295 14.83 -0.95 1.89
N ARG A 296 13.85 -0.77 2.77
CA ARG A 296 12.84 -1.76 3.11
C ARG A 296 11.47 -1.28 2.65
N HIS A 297 10.46 -2.11 2.79
CA HIS A 297 9.06 -1.86 2.45
C HIS A 297 8.65 -0.40 2.68
N GLY A 298 7.97 0.20 1.71
CA GLY A 298 7.55 1.61 1.77
C GLY A 298 6.63 1.99 0.63
N THR A 299 6.44 3.29 0.43
CA THR A 299 5.43 3.82 -0.50
C THR A 299 6.03 4.79 -1.50
N VAL A 300 5.67 4.62 -2.78
CA VAL A 300 5.96 5.58 -3.84
C VAL A 300 4.81 6.58 -3.99
N LEU A 301 5.15 7.87 -4.10
CA LEU A 301 4.18 8.94 -4.35
C LEU A 301 4.77 10.03 -5.27
N ARG A 302 3.88 10.87 -5.81
CA ARG A 302 4.26 12.04 -6.61
C ARG A 302 4.36 13.27 -5.72
N ILE A 303 5.47 14.01 -5.85
CA ILE A 303 5.64 15.33 -5.27
C ILE A 303 6.05 16.33 -6.35
N THR A 304 6.00 17.62 -6.04
CA THR A 304 6.47 18.67 -6.95
C THR A 304 7.98 18.87 -6.82
N GLN A 305 8.63 19.41 -7.88
CA GLN A 305 10.03 19.83 -7.83
C GLN A 305 10.29 20.89 -6.74
N LYS A 306 9.28 21.73 -6.45
CA LYS A 306 9.36 22.72 -5.36
C LYS A 306 9.47 22.05 -3.99
N GLU A 307 8.66 21.00 -3.74
CA GLU A 307 8.70 20.22 -2.49
C GLU A 307 10.01 19.47 -2.36
N LEU A 308 10.50 18.85 -3.47
CA LEU A 308 11.82 18.23 -3.46
C LEU A 308 12.93 19.24 -3.10
N ALA A 309 12.89 20.45 -3.70
CA ALA A 309 13.87 21.48 -3.39
C ALA A 309 13.83 21.94 -1.92
N GLN A 310 12.66 21.88 -1.26
CA GLN A 310 12.53 22.13 0.18
C GLN A 310 13.14 20.98 1.01
N LEU A 311 12.87 19.73 0.64
CA LEU A 311 13.44 18.55 1.31
C LEU A 311 14.98 18.50 1.23
N LEU A 312 15.56 19.00 0.15
CA LEU A 312 17.03 19.05 -0.06
C LEU A 312 17.73 20.15 0.75
N LYS A 313 17.00 21.17 1.25
CA LYS A 313 17.56 22.27 2.03
C LYS A 313 17.61 21.98 3.54
N ASN A 314 16.83 21.04 3.99
CA ASN A 314 16.70 20.63 5.39
C ASN A 314 17.41 19.30 5.64
#